data_27af54c5ba8f624526427fa8931d826a
#
_entry.id   27af54c5ba8f624526427fa8931d826a
#
_cell.length_a   1.000
_cell.length_b   1.000
_cell.length_c   1.000
_cell.angle_alpha   90.00
_cell.angle_beta   90.00
_cell.angle_gamma   90.00
#
_symmetry.space_group_name_H-M   'P 1'
#
loop_
_entity.id
_entity.type
_entity.pdbx_description
1 polymer ?
#
loop_
_entity_poly.entity_id
_entity_poly.type
_entity_poly.pdbx_seq_one_letter_code
_entity_poly.pdbx_strand_id
1 'polypeptide(L)'
;NANYNVLFLDFHTNDKNLLESHIKKNKISLVFNLMHGEGGEDGLVQKFLDEIGVEYIGSGCRASQMSFDKVETKLKWMSVKLPTPVFSEFPSVTDEFIQGLVKCKKVVIKPKSSGSSVGIKLIRTDQLNLKNKGDFLNSVYEKYEKSIDINQYFIEHFVEGDEYTAPIIHNKVYPIIKIETSREFYDFAAKYEDSGTNFTFPEFDQNMLEIIQKTTLSAFESLGCNGWGRVDFFLDKELNINLIEVNSIPGMTNHSLVPMSAKKNGLTYLSLIEKLISKPHG
;
A
#
# COMPACT_ATOMS: atom_id res chain seq x y z
N ASN A 1 -15.03 16.83 21.08
CA ASN A 1 -14.83 17.15 22.52
C ASN A 1 -13.39 16.92 23.00
N ALA A 2 -12.45 16.67 22.11
CA ALA A 2 -11.04 16.78 22.43
C ALA A 2 -10.66 18.27 22.46
N ASN A 3 -9.76 18.68 23.36
CA ASN A 3 -9.28 20.05 23.51
C ASN A 3 -8.36 20.48 22.35
N TYR A 4 -8.65 20.07 21.12
CA TYR A 4 -7.88 20.40 19.92
C TYR A 4 -8.63 21.43 19.07
N ASN A 5 -7.92 22.47 18.65
CA ASN A 5 -8.39 23.36 17.62
C ASN A 5 -8.02 22.78 16.25
N VAL A 6 -8.99 22.27 15.52
CA VAL A 6 -8.78 21.56 14.24
C VAL A 6 -9.13 22.47 13.09
N LEU A 7 -8.20 22.62 12.15
CA LEU A 7 -8.39 23.31 10.88
C LEU A 7 -8.26 22.33 9.72
N PHE A 8 -9.12 22.47 8.74
CA PHE A 8 -9.04 21.68 7.50
C PHE A 8 -8.41 22.52 6.40
N LEU A 9 -7.43 21.94 5.72
CA LEU A 9 -6.82 22.49 4.54
C LEU A 9 -6.97 21.48 3.39
N ASP A 10 -7.67 21.92 2.34
CA ASP A 10 -7.70 21.20 1.07
C ASP A 10 -6.50 21.67 0.24
N PHE A 11 -5.48 20.78 0.14
CA PHE A 11 -4.18 21.12 -0.44
C PHE A 11 -3.96 20.31 -1.73
N HIS A 12 -4.25 20.96 -2.86
CA HIS A 12 -4.15 20.35 -4.19
C HIS A 12 -2.95 20.84 -5.01
N THR A 13 -2.03 21.58 -4.41
CA THR A 13 -0.91 22.16 -5.12
C THR A 13 0.42 21.67 -4.58
N ASN A 14 1.44 21.60 -5.46
CA ASN A 14 2.81 21.32 -5.05
C ASN A 14 3.53 22.60 -4.58
N ASP A 15 2.76 23.62 -4.13
CA ASP A 15 3.31 24.90 -3.67
C ASP A 15 3.57 24.89 -2.17
N LYS A 16 4.83 24.61 -1.81
CA LYS A 16 5.31 24.66 -0.42
C LYS A 16 5.02 25.99 0.25
N ASN A 17 5.16 27.12 -0.46
CA ASN A 17 4.98 28.46 0.15
C ASN A 17 3.55 28.68 0.61
N LEU A 18 2.57 28.13 -0.14
CA LEU A 18 1.17 28.17 0.25
C LEU A 18 0.95 27.39 1.55
N LEU A 19 1.49 26.18 1.65
CA LEU A 19 1.40 25.35 2.84
C LEU A 19 2.06 26.03 4.03
N GLU A 20 3.28 26.55 3.86
CA GLU A 20 4.03 27.26 4.90
C GLU A 20 3.30 28.50 5.40
N SER A 21 2.77 29.31 4.47
CA SER A 21 1.96 30.49 4.81
C SER A 21 0.73 30.12 5.64
N HIS A 22 0.03 29.05 5.26
CA HIS A 22 -1.14 28.56 6.00
C HIS A 22 -0.77 28.10 7.41
N ILE A 23 0.29 27.31 7.55
CA ILE A 23 0.80 26.80 8.83
C ILE A 23 1.18 27.95 9.75
N LYS A 24 1.99 28.92 9.26
CA LYS A 24 2.44 30.07 10.06
C LYS A 24 1.30 30.99 10.46
N LYS A 25 0.42 31.34 9.52
CA LYS A 25 -0.75 32.23 9.77
C LYS A 25 -1.66 31.68 10.86
N ASN A 26 -1.90 30.36 10.86
CA ASN A 26 -2.82 29.74 11.78
C ASN A 26 -2.12 29.12 13.01
N LYS A 27 -0.80 29.25 13.12
CA LYS A 27 0.01 28.70 14.23
C LYS A 27 -0.22 27.20 14.42
N ILE A 28 -0.21 26.45 13.31
CA ILE A 28 -0.40 25.00 13.32
C ILE A 28 0.84 24.36 13.95
N SER A 29 0.64 23.52 14.97
CA SER A 29 1.70 22.79 15.65
C SER A 29 1.82 21.33 15.19
N LEU A 30 0.75 20.75 14.63
CA LEU A 30 0.73 19.37 14.21
C LEU A 30 -0.14 19.22 12.95
N VAL A 31 0.35 18.46 11.97
CA VAL A 31 -0.37 18.16 10.75
C VAL A 31 -0.75 16.68 10.68
N PHE A 32 -2.00 16.39 10.38
CA PHE A 32 -2.46 15.04 10.07
C PHE A 32 -2.77 14.96 8.58
N ASN A 33 -1.80 14.44 7.81
CA ASN A 33 -1.97 14.25 6.37
C ASN A 33 -2.91 13.06 6.11
N LEU A 34 -3.99 13.33 5.37
CA LEU A 34 -4.97 12.34 4.92
C LEU A 34 -5.17 12.40 3.39
N MET A 35 -4.23 13.01 2.67
CA MET A 35 -4.26 13.10 1.22
C MET A 35 -3.79 11.78 0.61
N HIS A 36 -4.60 11.23 -0.28
CA HIS A 36 -4.29 9.98 -0.98
C HIS A 36 -3.64 10.24 -2.35
N GLY A 37 -2.84 9.25 -2.79
CA GLY A 37 -2.19 9.28 -4.08
C GLY A 37 -0.99 10.23 -4.16
N GLU A 38 -0.69 10.66 -5.39
CA GLU A 38 0.41 11.56 -5.68
C GLU A 38 0.27 12.89 -4.93
N GLY A 39 1.38 13.40 -4.41
CA GLY A 39 1.44 14.58 -3.55
C GLY A 39 1.18 14.29 -2.06
N GLY A 40 0.37 13.29 -1.72
CA GLY A 40 0.06 12.92 -0.33
C GLY A 40 0.86 11.72 0.18
N GLU A 41 0.88 10.64 -0.60
CA GLU A 41 1.49 9.36 -0.21
C GLU A 41 2.95 9.20 -0.69
N ASP A 42 3.39 10.01 -1.66
CA ASP A 42 4.69 9.93 -2.34
C ASP A 42 5.84 10.67 -1.61
N GLY A 43 5.60 11.18 -0.41
CA GLY A 43 6.59 11.87 0.40
C GLY A 43 6.74 13.37 0.12
N LEU A 44 6.04 13.94 -0.86
CA LEU A 44 6.17 15.36 -1.22
C LEU A 44 5.70 16.27 -0.09
N VAL A 45 4.51 16.06 0.44
CA VAL A 45 3.98 16.84 1.56
C VAL A 45 4.83 16.65 2.81
N GLN A 46 5.27 15.43 3.10
CA GLN A 46 6.16 15.15 4.22
C GLN A 46 7.48 15.93 4.11
N LYS A 47 8.07 15.98 2.91
CA LYS A 47 9.25 16.81 2.65
C LYS A 47 9.00 18.28 2.93
N PHE A 48 7.84 18.82 2.52
CA PHE A 48 7.50 20.22 2.81
C PHE A 48 7.35 20.46 4.31
N LEU A 49 6.73 19.54 5.04
CA LEU A 49 6.53 19.63 6.48
C LEU A 49 7.88 19.56 7.23
N ASP A 50 8.79 18.69 6.80
CA ASP A 50 10.17 18.60 7.32
C ASP A 50 10.91 19.94 7.11
N GLU A 51 10.85 20.53 5.92
CA GLU A 51 11.49 21.80 5.58
C GLU A 51 10.88 23.01 6.34
N ILE A 52 9.57 22.97 6.62
CA ILE A 52 8.87 24.00 7.41
C ILE A 52 9.18 23.85 8.91
N GLY A 53 9.54 22.64 9.36
CA GLY A 53 9.82 22.33 10.76
C GLY A 53 8.55 22.19 11.60
N VAL A 54 7.48 21.59 11.05
CA VAL A 54 6.24 21.32 11.76
C VAL A 54 6.04 19.80 11.93
N GLU A 55 5.63 19.38 13.12
CA GLU A 55 5.33 17.98 13.39
C GLU A 55 4.15 17.46 12.57
N TYR A 56 4.19 16.20 12.20
CA TYR A 56 3.08 15.55 11.48
C TYR A 56 2.91 14.08 11.89
N ILE A 57 1.76 13.50 11.56
CA ILE A 57 1.43 12.12 11.90
C ILE A 57 1.83 11.18 10.76
N GLY A 58 2.54 10.09 11.10
CA GLY A 58 2.82 9.00 10.18
C GLY A 58 4.26 8.93 9.71
N SER A 59 4.46 8.31 8.56
CA SER A 59 5.79 8.05 8.00
C SER A 59 6.43 9.30 7.41
N GLY A 60 7.75 9.43 7.55
CA GLY A 60 8.52 10.54 6.99
C GLY A 60 8.66 10.46 5.46
N CYS A 61 9.25 11.52 4.87
CA CYS A 61 9.39 11.68 3.42
C CYS A 61 9.97 10.44 2.74
N ARG A 62 11.13 9.95 3.16
CA ARG A 62 11.81 8.81 2.52
C ARG A 62 11.00 7.51 2.61
N ALA A 63 10.38 7.24 3.76
CA ALA A 63 9.56 6.06 3.97
C ALA A 63 8.30 6.10 3.09
N SER A 64 7.65 7.26 2.99
CA SER A 64 6.49 7.47 2.11
C SER A 64 6.85 7.26 0.64
N GLN A 65 7.96 7.83 0.17
CA GLN A 65 8.46 7.59 -1.19
C GLN A 65 8.66 6.10 -1.48
N MET A 66 9.37 5.40 -0.57
CA MET A 66 9.68 3.98 -0.74
C MET A 66 8.42 3.11 -0.70
N SER A 67 7.46 3.40 0.19
CA SER A 67 6.21 2.64 0.28
C SER A 67 5.26 2.90 -0.89
N PHE A 68 5.33 4.07 -1.53
CA PHE A 68 4.49 4.42 -2.68
C PHE A 68 4.97 3.75 -3.97
N ASP A 69 6.29 3.53 -4.13
CA ASP A 69 6.85 2.76 -5.24
C ASP A 69 6.88 1.26 -4.90
N LYS A 70 6.00 0.50 -5.58
CA LYS A 70 5.85 -0.94 -5.33
C LYS A 70 7.10 -1.74 -5.68
N VAL A 71 7.87 -1.29 -6.65
CA VAL A 71 9.12 -1.97 -7.05
C VAL A 71 10.20 -1.73 -6.00
N GLU A 72 10.41 -0.48 -5.57
CA GLU A 72 11.35 -0.14 -4.49
C GLU A 72 10.98 -0.89 -3.19
N THR A 73 9.69 -0.93 -2.86
CA THR A 73 9.16 -1.71 -1.73
C THR A 73 9.57 -3.19 -1.81
N LYS A 74 9.29 -3.83 -2.96
CA LYS A 74 9.60 -5.27 -3.16
C LYS A 74 11.09 -5.56 -3.16
N LEU A 75 11.90 -4.72 -3.80
CA LEU A 75 13.36 -4.82 -3.78
C LEU A 75 13.90 -4.72 -2.35
N LYS A 76 13.36 -3.79 -1.56
CA LYS A 76 13.73 -3.67 -0.15
C LYS A 76 13.35 -4.92 0.64
N TRP A 77 12.14 -5.44 0.48
CA TRP A 77 11.70 -6.67 1.14
C TRP A 77 12.57 -7.87 0.79
N MET A 78 12.91 -8.05 -0.49
CA MET A 78 13.83 -9.11 -0.93
C MET A 78 15.20 -8.97 -0.27
N SER A 79 15.74 -7.75 -0.15
CA SER A 79 17.04 -7.50 0.48
C SER A 79 17.11 -7.91 1.96
N VAL A 80 15.96 -7.92 2.64
CA VAL A 80 15.82 -8.35 4.05
C VAL A 80 15.10 -9.71 4.17
N LYS A 81 14.99 -10.45 3.06
CA LYS A 81 14.43 -11.81 2.98
C LYS A 81 12.96 -11.91 3.40
N LEU A 82 12.18 -10.87 3.18
CA LEU A 82 10.74 -10.92 3.35
C LEU A 82 10.06 -11.44 2.08
N PRO A 83 8.97 -12.23 2.21
CA PRO A 83 8.33 -12.89 1.09
C PRO A 83 7.44 -11.91 0.29
N THR A 84 7.64 -11.86 -1.01
CA THR A 84 6.80 -11.12 -1.96
C THR A 84 6.70 -11.91 -3.27
N PRO A 85 5.63 -11.80 -4.05
CA PRO A 85 5.51 -12.46 -5.34
C PRO A 85 6.71 -12.15 -6.25
N VAL A 86 7.16 -13.14 -6.99
CA VAL A 86 8.22 -12.97 -7.99
C VAL A 86 7.76 -11.95 -9.02
N PHE A 87 8.61 -10.97 -9.33
CA PHE A 87 8.27 -9.86 -10.21
C PHE A 87 9.44 -9.46 -11.11
N SER A 88 9.13 -8.69 -12.15
CA SER A 88 10.12 -8.06 -13.01
C SER A 88 9.61 -6.71 -13.51
N GLU A 89 10.53 -5.76 -13.72
CA GLU A 89 10.20 -4.44 -14.24
C GLU A 89 10.19 -4.44 -15.77
N PHE A 90 9.33 -3.62 -16.37
CA PHE A 90 9.40 -3.33 -17.78
C PHE A 90 10.38 -2.17 -18.05
N PRO A 91 11.13 -2.21 -19.15
CA PRO A 91 11.27 -3.31 -20.11
C PRO A 91 12.39 -4.30 -19.75
N SER A 92 12.88 -4.29 -18.52
CA SER A 92 14.05 -5.05 -18.05
C SER A 92 13.79 -6.54 -17.80
N VAL A 93 12.61 -7.04 -18.19
CA VAL A 93 12.24 -8.45 -18.07
C VAL A 93 13.30 -9.36 -18.66
N THR A 94 13.68 -10.41 -17.92
CA THR A 94 14.69 -11.40 -18.36
C THR A 94 14.03 -12.63 -18.96
N ASP A 95 14.76 -13.36 -19.83
CA ASP A 95 14.27 -14.61 -20.38
C ASP A 95 14.03 -15.67 -19.29
N GLU A 96 14.83 -15.65 -18.21
CA GLU A 96 14.63 -16.53 -17.04
C GLU A 96 13.28 -16.27 -16.36
N PHE A 97 12.93 -14.99 -16.14
CA PHE A 97 11.64 -14.62 -15.60
C PHE A 97 10.50 -15.11 -16.51
N ILE A 98 10.62 -14.86 -17.85
CA ILE A 98 9.60 -15.25 -18.84
C ILE A 98 9.40 -16.78 -18.82
N GLN A 99 10.49 -17.56 -18.78
CA GLN A 99 10.42 -19.01 -18.67
C GLN A 99 9.74 -19.47 -17.38
N GLY A 100 9.95 -18.74 -16.28
CA GLY A 100 9.24 -18.97 -15.02
C GLY A 100 7.72 -18.83 -15.14
N LEU A 101 7.24 -17.93 -16.01
CA LEU A 101 5.82 -17.70 -16.25
C LEU A 101 5.07 -18.90 -16.86
N VAL A 102 5.79 -19.82 -17.53
CA VAL A 102 5.19 -21.04 -18.11
C VAL A 102 4.46 -21.88 -17.05
N LYS A 103 4.92 -21.81 -15.81
CA LYS A 103 4.30 -22.52 -14.66
C LYS A 103 3.15 -21.74 -14.03
N CYS A 104 2.97 -20.47 -14.38
CA CYS A 104 1.92 -19.61 -13.84
C CYS A 104 0.72 -19.63 -14.77
N LYS A 105 -0.49 -19.68 -14.23
CA LYS A 105 -1.73 -19.55 -15.04
C LYS A 105 -2.06 -18.10 -15.36
N LYS A 106 -1.66 -17.19 -14.46
CA LYS A 106 -1.98 -15.77 -14.51
C LYS A 106 -0.80 -14.94 -14.01
N VAL A 107 -0.73 -13.71 -14.49
CA VAL A 107 0.18 -12.67 -14.04
C VAL A 107 -0.58 -11.36 -13.84
N VAL A 108 -0.03 -10.51 -13.01
CA VAL A 108 -0.59 -9.18 -12.76
C VAL A 108 0.40 -8.13 -13.26
N ILE A 109 -0.08 -7.19 -14.04
CA ILE A 109 0.69 -6.02 -14.46
C ILE A 109 0.15 -4.82 -13.70
N LYS A 110 1.03 -4.08 -13.03
CA LYS A 110 0.69 -2.97 -12.13
C LYS A 110 1.55 -1.75 -12.43
N PRO A 111 1.01 -0.53 -12.26
CA PRO A 111 1.87 0.65 -12.20
C PRO A 111 2.77 0.60 -10.97
N LYS A 112 4.01 1.10 -11.11
CA LYS A 112 5.00 1.17 -10.00
C LYS A 112 4.50 2.06 -8.87
N SER A 113 3.96 3.22 -9.23
CA SER A 113 3.49 4.25 -8.29
C SER A 113 2.05 4.60 -8.61
N SER A 114 1.10 4.02 -7.89
CA SER A 114 -0.31 4.38 -7.95
C SER A 114 -1.05 3.84 -6.73
N GLY A 115 -2.08 4.55 -6.32
CA GLY A 115 -3.01 4.10 -5.29
C GLY A 115 -4.25 3.40 -5.87
N SER A 116 -5.09 2.87 -4.99
CA SER A 116 -6.47 2.43 -5.28
C SER A 116 -6.63 1.40 -6.40
N SER A 117 -5.62 0.57 -6.67
CA SER A 117 -5.64 -0.47 -7.72
C SER A 117 -5.90 0.05 -9.15
N VAL A 118 -5.69 1.34 -9.39
CA VAL A 118 -5.85 1.94 -10.73
C VAL A 118 -4.76 1.41 -11.65
N GLY A 119 -5.13 1.02 -12.88
CA GLY A 119 -4.20 0.55 -13.90
C GLY A 119 -3.70 -0.88 -13.74
N ILE A 120 -4.21 -1.65 -12.78
CA ILE A 120 -3.89 -3.08 -12.63
C ILE A 120 -4.57 -3.89 -13.73
N LYS A 121 -3.82 -4.83 -14.34
CA LYS A 121 -4.36 -5.81 -15.29
C LYS A 121 -3.96 -7.22 -14.89
N LEU A 122 -4.95 -8.10 -14.85
CA LEU A 122 -4.78 -9.54 -14.74
C LEU A 122 -4.76 -10.15 -16.12
N ILE A 123 -3.72 -10.91 -16.46
CA ILE A 123 -3.54 -11.53 -17.78
C ILE A 123 -3.29 -13.01 -17.59
N ARG A 124 -3.98 -13.83 -18.38
CA ARG A 124 -3.68 -15.26 -18.46
C ARG A 124 -2.39 -15.46 -19.25
N THR A 125 -1.52 -16.32 -18.77
CA THR A 125 -0.21 -16.57 -19.39
C THR A 125 -0.32 -17.23 -20.77
N ASP A 126 -1.39 -17.98 -21.04
CA ASP A 126 -1.71 -18.54 -22.36
C ASP A 126 -2.04 -17.46 -23.43
N GLN A 127 -2.26 -16.22 -23.01
CA GLN A 127 -2.49 -15.07 -23.90
C GLN A 127 -1.18 -14.30 -24.21
N LEU A 128 -0.05 -14.71 -23.65
CA LEU A 128 1.25 -14.08 -23.81
C LEU A 128 2.18 -14.97 -24.63
N ASN A 129 3.03 -14.36 -25.46
CA ASN A 129 4.05 -15.08 -26.19
C ASN A 129 5.32 -15.20 -25.33
N LEU A 130 5.53 -16.38 -24.75
CA LEU A 130 6.63 -16.65 -23.82
C LEU A 130 7.90 -17.21 -24.48
N LYS A 131 8.05 -17.09 -25.81
CA LYS A 131 9.19 -17.67 -26.54
C LYS A 131 10.51 -16.97 -26.24
N ASN A 132 10.48 -15.64 -26.20
CA ASN A 132 11.62 -14.78 -25.92
C ASN A 132 11.14 -13.40 -25.46
N LYS A 133 12.07 -12.57 -24.98
CA LYS A 133 11.78 -11.22 -24.47
C LYS A 133 11.04 -10.32 -25.48
N GLY A 134 11.46 -10.33 -26.74
CA GLY A 134 10.85 -9.47 -27.77
C GLY A 134 9.39 -9.83 -28.03
N ASP A 135 9.12 -11.12 -28.25
CA ASP A 135 7.76 -11.64 -28.45
C ASP A 135 6.88 -11.42 -27.23
N PHE A 136 7.44 -11.63 -26.04
CA PHE A 136 6.74 -11.38 -24.78
C PHE A 136 6.33 -9.92 -24.65
N LEU A 137 7.27 -8.98 -24.80
CA LEU A 137 6.96 -7.55 -24.71
C LEU A 137 5.92 -7.12 -25.75
N ASN A 138 6.02 -7.60 -26.98
CA ASN A 138 5.02 -7.31 -28.02
C ASN A 138 3.64 -7.81 -27.60
N SER A 139 3.53 -9.03 -27.09
CA SER A 139 2.24 -9.58 -26.62
C SER A 139 1.63 -8.83 -25.45
N VAL A 140 2.49 -8.26 -24.57
CA VAL A 140 2.04 -7.38 -23.49
C VAL A 140 1.55 -6.04 -24.06
N TYR A 141 2.27 -5.43 -24.98
CA TYR A 141 1.87 -4.17 -25.63
C TYR A 141 0.55 -4.29 -26.40
N GLU A 142 0.28 -5.44 -26.99
CA GLU A 142 -1.01 -5.71 -27.67
C GLU A 142 -2.18 -5.77 -26.68
N LYS A 143 -1.95 -6.19 -25.44
CA LYS A 143 -2.96 -6.28 -24.37
C LYS A 143 -3.21 -4.96 -23.64
N TYR A 144 -2.17 -4.12 -23.58
CA TYR A 144 -2.28 -2.76 -23.09
C TYR A 144 -2.55 -1.82 -24.28
N GLU A 145 -3.53 -0.95 -24.14
CA GLU A 145 -3.74 0.13 -25.11
C GLU A 145 -2.42 0.91 -25.27
N LYS A 146 -2.06 1.26 -26.53
CA LYS A 146 -0.81 1.92 -26.89
C LYS A 146 -0.54 3.27 -26.21
N SER A 147 -1.42 3.70 -25.30
CA SER A 147 -1.40 4.99 -24.62
C SER A 147 -0.63 5.01 -23.30
N ILE A 148 -0.15 3.87 -22.78
CA ILE A 148 0.55 3.81 -21.51
C ILE A 148 2.07 3.75 -21.69
N ASP A 149 2.81 4.43 -20.83
CA ASP A 149 4.25 4.25 -20.70
C ASP A 149 4.54 2.98 -19.90
N ILE A 150 4.83 1.88 -20.61
CA ILE A 150 5.10 0.58 -19.98
C ILE A 150 6.28 0.63 -18.99
N ASN A 151 7.20 1.60 -19.13
CA ASN A 151 8.32 1.76 -18.20
C ASN A 151 7.87 2.11 -16.78
N GLN A 152 6.65 2.64 -16.64
CA GLN A 152 6.03 2.92 -15.35
C GLN A 152 5.32 1.71 -14.74
N TYR A 153 5.45 0.53 -15.36
CA TYR A 153 4.79 -0.69 -14.93
C TYR A 153 5.79 -1.80 -14.60
N PHE A 154 5.32 -2.75 -13.83
CA PHE A 154 6.00 -4.02 -13.56
C PHE A 154 5.01 -5.18 -13.66
N ILE A 155 5.53 -6.38 -13.79
CA ILE A 155 4.77 -7.62 -13.85
C ILE A 155 5.15 -8.50 -12.68
N GLU A 156 4.15 -9.16 -12.07
CA GLU A 156 4.37 -10.13 -11.00
C GLU A 156 3.52 -11.38 -11.16
N HIS A 157 3.93 -12.44 -10.51
CA HIS A 157 3.14 -13.66 -10.42
C HIS A 157 1.84 -13.38 -9.67
N PHE A 158 0.72 -13.89 -10.22
CA PHE A 158 -0.56 -13.85 -9.50
C PHE A 158 -0.56 -14.86 -8.36
N VAL A 159 -0.90 -14.42 -7.18
CA VAL A 159 -1.04 -15.27 -6.00
C VAL A 159 -2.46 -15.81 -5.93
N GLU A 160 -2.61 -17.14 -6.04
CA GLU A 160 -3.89 -17.81 -5.79
C GLU A 160 -4.10 -17.99 -4.29
N GLY A 161 -4.86 -17.10 -3.68
CA GLY A 161 -5.10 -17.13 -2.23
C GLY A 161 -6.06 -16.03 -1.78
N ASP A 162 -6.26 -15.97 -0.48
CA ASP A 162 -7.09 -14.95 0.16
C ASP A 162 -6.29 -13.68 0.44
N GLU A 163 -6.93 -12.52 0.26
CA GLU A 163 -6.34 -11.21 0.53
C GLU A 163 -6.59 -10.77 1.97
N TYR A 164 -5.54 -10.27 2.60
CA TYR A 164 -5.57 -9.78 3.98
C TYR A 164 -4.87 -8.42 4.09
N THR A 165 -5.24 -7.70 5.13
CA THR A 165 -4.54 -6.49 5.52
C THR A 165 -4.24 -6.49 7.01
N ALA A 166 -3.03 -6.02 7.35
CA ALA A 166 -2.53 -5.87 8.71
C ALA A 166 -2.40 -4.38 9.06
N PRO A 167 -3.35 -3.77 9.75
CA PRO A 167 -3.21 -2.42 10.27
C PRO A 167 -2.11 -2.36 11.34
N ILE A 168 -1.26 -1.33 11.26
CA ILE A 168 -0.15 -1.09 12.19
C ILE A 168 -0.32 0.28 12.82
N ILE A 169 -0.21 0.36 14.14
CA ILE A 169 -0.26 1.60 14.91
C ILE A 169 0.83 1.55 15.97
N HIS A 170 1.79 2.48 15.91
CA HIS A 170 2.91 2.58 16.85
C HIS A 170 3.62 1.23 17.08
N ASN A 171 4.09 0.61 16.00
CA ASN A 171 4.82 -0.66 15.99
C ASN A 171 4.03 -1.86 16.59
N LYS A 172 2.71 -1.74 16.61
CA LYS A 172 1.81 -2.84 16.99
C LYS A 172 0.90 -3.18 15.83
N VAL A 173 0.86 -4.46 15.46
CA VAL A 173 -0.11 -4.99 14.50
C VAL A 173 -1.45 -5.16 15.21
N TYR A 174 -2.48 -4.60 14.62
CA TYR A 174 -3.87 -4.69 15.07
C TYR A 174 -4.57 -5.90 14.44
N PRO A 175 -5.79 -6.25 14.85
CA PRO A 175 -6.51 -7.41 14.29
C PRO A 175 -6.49 -7.44 12.76
N ILE A 176 -6.06 -8.55 12.21
CA ILE A 176 -5.95 -8.78 10.77
C ILE A 176 -7.36 -8.80 10.16
N ILE A 177 -7.50 -8.20 9.00
CA ILE A 177 -8.77 -8.19 8.26
C ILE A 177 -8.58 -9.02 7.00
N LYS A 178 -9.49 -9.97 6.75
CA LYS A 178 -9.65 -10.65 5.47
C LYS A 178 -10.55 -9.80 4.59
N ILE A 179 -10.14 -9.62 3.33
CA ILE A 179 -10.87 -8.88 2.31
C ILE A 179 -11.49 -9.91 1.36
N GLU A 180 -12.81 -10.01 1.36
CA GLU A 180 -13.56 -10.94 0.54
C GLU A 180 -14.32 -10.15 -0.52
N THR A 181 -13.97 -10.34 -1.78
CA THR A 181 -14.65 -9.71 -2.91
C THR A 181 -15.26 -10.78 -3.82
N SER A 182 -16.42 -10.48 -4.41
CA SER A 182 -17.02 -11.32 -5.45
C SER A 182 -16.26 -11.25 -6.78
N ARG A 183 -15.31 -10.32 -6.92
CA ARG A 183 -14.48 -10.10 -8.10
C ARG A 183 -13.23 -10.98 -8.07
N GLU A 184 -12.59 -11.12 -9.20
CA GLU A 184 -11.35 -11.91 -9.34
C GLU A 184 -10.18 -11.34 -8.52
N PHE A 185 -10.23 -10.03 -8.17
CA PHE A 185 -9.33 -9.34 -7.24
C PHE A 185 -9.97 -8.05 -6.70
N TYR A 186 -9.41 -7.50 -5.63
CA TYR A 186 -9.87 -6.28 -4.96
C TYR A 186 -9.43 -5.04 -5.73
N ASP A 187 -10.12 -4.73 -6.83
CA ASP A 187 -9.86 -3.58 -7.69
C ASP A 187 -10.51 -2.27 -7.18
N PHE A 188 -10.36 -1.18 -7.94
CA PHE A 188 -10.94 0.12 -7.62
C PHE A 188 -12.46 0.05 -7.44
N ALA A 189 -13.14 -0.66 -8.32
CA ALA A 189 -14.59 -0.78 -8.25
C ALA A 189 -15.02 -1.60 -7.01
N ALA A 190 -14.26 -2.66 -6.64
CA ALA A 190 -14.50 -3.41 -5.40
C ALA A 190 -14.25 -2.55 -4.15
N LYS A 191 -13.34 -1.55 -4.23
CA LYS A 191 -13.03 -0.65 -3.11
C LYS A 191 -14.07 0.44 -2.88
N TYR A 192 -14.67 0.97 -3.94
CA TYR A 192 -15.45 2.22 -3.87
C TYR A 192 -16.85 2.15 -4.49
N GLU A 193 -17.13 1.21 -5.38
CA GLU A 193 -18.36 1.16 -6.18
C GLU A 193 -19.23 -0.05 -5.87
N ASP A 194 -18.61 -1.14 -5.37
CA ASP A 194 -19.29 -2.43 -5.17
C ASP A 194 -19.61 -2.65 -3.69
N SER A 195 -20.89 -2.83 -3.40
CA SER A 195 -21.37 -3.24 -2.07
C SER A 195 -21.08 -4.72 -1.75
N GLY A 196 -20.47 -5.47 -2.67
CA GLY A 196 -20.17 -6.90 -2.54
C GLY A 196 -18.85 -7.22 -1.84
N THR A 197 -18.05 -6.21 -1.42
CA THR A 197 -16.85 -6.47 -0.63
C THR A 197 -17.22 -6.66 0.84
N ASN A 198 -16.79 -7.78 1.41
CA ASN A 198 -16.98 -8.11 2.82
C ASN A 198 -15.64 -8.08 3.56
N PHE A 199 -15.66 -7.61 4.80
CA PHE A 199 -14.49 -7.54 5.67
C PHE A 199 -14.73 -8.39 6.91
N THR A 200 -13.88 -9.40 7.11
CA THR A 200 -13.99 -10.31 8.24
C THR A 200 -12.72 -10.31 9.09
N PHE A 201 -12.83 -10.75 10.33
CA PHE A 201 -11.70 -10.91 11.24
C PHE A 201 -11.47 -12.40 11.44
N PRO A 202 -10.55 -13.01 10.66
CA PRO A 202 -10.31 -14.44 10.74
C PRO A 202 -9.65 -14.83 12.05
N GLU A 203 -9.92 -16.04 12.49
CA GLU A 203 -9.21 -16.67 13.59
C GLU A 203 -8.03 -17.46 13.02
N PHE A 204 -6.83 -17.13 13.47
CA PHE A 204 -5.61 -17.89 13.18
C PHE A 204 -5.19 -18.66 14.42
N ASP A 205 -4.53 -19.80 14.26
CA ASP A 205 -3.80 -20.37 15.37
C ASP A 205 -2.67 -19.42 15.83
N GLN A 206 -2.21 -19.59 17.06
CA GLN A 206 -1.27 -18.67 17.69
C GLN A 206 0.05 -18.55 16.90
N ASN A 207 0.56 -19.65 16.39
CA ASN A 207 1.81 -19.67 15.62
C ASN A 207 1.67 -18.89 14.30
N MET A 208 0.60 -19.12 13.55
CA MET A 208 0.33 -18.41 12.30
C MET A 208 0.11 -16.90 12.54
N LEU A 209 -0.62 -16.56 13.59
CA LEU A 209 -0.82 -15.15 13.96
C LEU A 209 0.51 -14.45 14.28
N GLU A 210 1.40 -15.08 15.03
CA GLU A 210 2.73 -14.54 15.35
C GLU A 210 3.60 -14.38 14.09
N ILE A 211 3.55 -15.33 13.17
CA ILE A 211 4.25 -15.25 11.88
C ILE A 211 3.73 -14.06 11.05
N ILE A 212 2.40 -13.91 10.93
CA ILE A 212 1.79 -12.79 10.20
C ILE A 212 2.20 -11.47 10.84
N GLN A 213 2.05 -11.33 12.16
CA GLN A 213 2.37 -10.09 12.88
C GLN A 213 3.85 -9.72 12.72
N LYS A 214 4.74 -10.67 12.90
CA LYS A 214 6.19 -10.45 12.74
C LYS A 214 6.55 -10.05 11.30
N THR A 215 6.01 -10.77 10.32
CA THR A 215 6.32 -10.52 8.90
C THR A 215 5.80 -9.16 8.45
N THR A 216 4.56 -8.81 8.78
CA THR A 216 3.94 -7.55 8.38
C THR A 216 4.55 -6.35 9.11
N LEU A 217 4.89 -6.48 10.39
CA LEU A 217 5.61 -5.44 11.13
C LEU A 217 7.00 -5.23 10.53
N SER A 218 7.76 -6.32 10.28
CA SER A 218 9.08 -6.22 9.63
C SER A 218 8.99 -5.61 8.23
N ALA A 219 7.94 -5.90 7.47
CA ALA A 219 7.71 -5.29 6.16
C ALA A 219 7.54 -3.77 6.26
N PHE A 220 6.75 -3.29 7.20
CA PHE A 220 6.52 -1.88 7.47
C PHE A 220 7.80 -1.16 7.94
N GLU A 221 8.46 -1.71 8.94
CA GLU A 221 9.66 -1.13 9.53
C GLU A 221 10.86 -1.12 8.57
N SER A 222 10.99 -2.13 7.71
CA SER A 222 12.09 -2.21 6.74
C SER A 222 12.10 -1.06 5.73
N LEU A 223 10.93 -0.47 5.45
CA LEU A 223 10.79 0.72 4.61
C LEU A 223 11.06 2.03 5.37
N GLY A 224 11.29 1.97 6.68
CA GLY A 224 11.38 3.13 7.56
C GLY A 224 10.02 3.75 7.89
N CYS A 225 8.93 3.04 7.61
CA CYS A 225 7.59 3.51 7.96
C CYS A 225 7.41 3.60 9.48
N ASN A 226 6.65 4.59 9.92
CA ASN A 226 6.44 4.92 11.33
C ASN A 226 5.00 5.39 11.59
N GLY A 227 4.65 5.46 12.87
CA GLY A 227 3.37 5.96 13.36
C GLY A 227 2.22 5.01 13.05
N TRP A 228 1.73 4.99 11.84
CA TRP A 228 0.60 4.16 11.44
C TRP A 228 0.64 3.84 9.95
N GLY A 229 -0.09 2.80 9.58
CA GLY A 229 -0.21 2.34 8.20
C GLY A 229 -0.90 0.98 8.14
N ARG A 230 -0.86 0.34 6.99
CA ARG A 230 -1.28 -1.04 6.85
C ARG A 230 -0.41 -1.76 5.81
N VAL A 231 -0.23 -3.04 6.02
CA VAL A 231 0.48 -3.94 5.11
C VAL A 231 -0.54 -4.87 4.48
N ASP A 232 -0.63 -4.87 3.16
CA ASP A 232 -1.53 -5.73 2.41
C ASP A 232 -0.76 -6.96 1.90
N PHE A 233 -1.34 -8.16 2.05
CA PHE A 233 -0.71 -9.43 1.73
C PHE A 233 -1.73 -10.50 1.34
N PHE A 234 -1.26 -11.53 0.62
CA PHE A 234 -2.03 -12.75 0.38
C PHE A 234 -1.50 -13.89 1.24
N LEU A 235 -2.39 -14.78 1.66
CA LEU A 235 -2.05 -16.13 2.06
C LEU A 235 -2.43 -17.06 0.91
N ASP A 236 -1.44 -17.77 0.37
CA ASP A 236 -1.69 -18.79 -0.65
C ASP A 236 -2.35 -20.05 -0.05
N LYS A 237 -2.60 -21.06 -0.87
CA LYS A 237 -3.27 -22.32 -0.45
C LYS A 237 -2.48 -23.10 0.59
N GLU A 238 -1.18 -22.92 0.64
CA GLU A 238 -0.24 -23.50 1.61
C GLU A 238 -0.03 -22.60 2.83
N LEU A 239 -0.79 -21.47 2.94
CA LEU A 239 -0.69 -20.45 3.97
C LEU A 239 0.65 -19.70 3.98
N ASN A 240 1.39 -19.68 2.87
CA ASN A 240 2.56 -18.82 2.76
C ASN A 240 2.15 -17.37 2.57
N ILE A 241 2.83 -16.47 3.28
CA ILE A 241 2.62 -15.03 3.17
C ILE A 241 3.26 -14.52 1.88
N ASN A 242 2.52 -13.69 1.15
CA ASN A 242 2.96 -12.96 -0.04
C ASN A 242 2.66 -11.49 0.15
N LEU A 243 3.65 -10.69 0.54
CA LEU A 243 3.51 -9.25 0.78
C LEU A 243 3.29 -8.50 -0.54
N ILE A 244 2.32 -7.59 -0.56
CA ILE A 244 1.90 -6.87 -1.78
C ILE A 244 2.32 -5.41 -1.76
N GLU A 245 1.88 -4.65 -0.75
CA GLU A 245 2.17 -3.22 -0.62
C GLU A 245 2.06 -2.74 0.82
N VAL A 246 2.64 -1.57 1.09
CA VAL A 246 2.41 -0.80 2.31
C VAL A 246 1.64 0.46 1.95
N ASN A 247 0.55 0.70 2.67
CA ASN A 247 -0.17 1.95 2.61
C ASN A 247 0.21 2.80 3.83
N SER A 248 0.97 3.86 3.59
CA SER A 248 1.49 4.74 4.65
C SER A 248 0.49 5.81 5.10
N ILE A 249 -0.57 6.07 4.31
CA ILE A 249 -1.68 6.98 4.62
C ILE A 249 -3.00 6.26 4.33
N PRO A 250 -3.37 5.26 5.15
CA PRO A 250 -4.62 4.55 4.93
C PRO A 250 -5.84 5.43 5.24
N GLY A 251 -6.98 5.09 4.63
CA GLY A 251 -8.23 5.80 4.86
C GLY A 251 -8.63 5.84 6.33
N MET A 252 -9.26 6.95 6.73
CA MET A 252 -9.66 7.23 8.12
C MET A 252 -11.17 7.50 8.28
N THR A 253 -11.99 7.03 7.37
CA THR A 253 -13.45 7.04 7.58
C THR A 253 -13.88 5.92 8.52
N ASN A 254 -15.10 5.97 9.05
CA ASN A 254 -15.63 4.91 9.90
C ASN A 254 -15.71 3.53 9.23
N HIS A 255 -15.64 3.48 7.89
CA HIS A 255 -15.64 2.27 7.08
C HIS A 255 -14.24 1.87 6.61
N SER A 256 -13.21 2.63 6.96
CA SER A 256 -11.83 2.33 6.59
C SER A 256 -11.24 1.23 7.47
N LEU A 257 -10.31 0.45 6.91
CA LEU A 257 -9.79 -0.79 7.51
C LEU A 257 -9.03 -0.55 8.82
N VAL A 258 -8.26 0.55 8.93
CA VAL A 258 -7.54 0.88 10.17
C VAL A 258 -8.51 1.21 11.31
N PRO A 259 -9.50 2.11 11.17
CA PRO A 259 -10.54 2.32 12.17
C PRO A 259 -11.35 1.07 12.52
N MET A 260 -11.69 0.23 11.54
CA MET A 260 -12.39 -1.03 11.78
C MET A 260 -11.58 -1.99 12.66
N SER A 261 -10.30 -2.17 12.36
CA SER A 261 -9.40 -3.02 13.14
C SER A 261 -9.16 -2.45 14.55
N ALA A 262 -8.97 -1.14 14.66
CA ALA A 262 -8.84 -0.45 15.95
C ALA A 262 -10.08 -0.66 16.83
N LYS A 263 -11.28 -0.55 16.25
CA LYS A 263 -12.56 -0.83 16.93
C LYS A 263 -12.64 -2.28 17.39
N LYS A 264 -12.24 -3.25 16.56
CA LYS A 264 -12.18 -4.67 16.94
C LYS A 264 -11.23 -4.90 18.12
N ASN A 265 -10.16 -4.10 18.21
CA ASN A 265 -9.23 -4.11 19.35
C ASN A 265 -9.67 -3.27 20.56
N GLY A 266 -10.92 -2.80 20.58
CA GLY A 266 -11.52 -2.09 21.72
C GLY A 266 -11.29 -0.56 21.72
N LEU A 267 -10.70 0.04 20.68
CA LEU A 267 -10.57 1.49 20.59
C LEU A 267 -11.82 2.13 20.01
N THR A 268 -12.22 3.27 20.58
CA THR A 268 -13.15 4.17 19.90
C THR A 268 -12.43 4.94 18.79
N TYR A 269 -13.18 5.54 17.87
CA TYR A 269 -12.57 6.38 16.84
C TYR A 269 -11.77 7.55 17.45
N LEU A 270 -12.31 8.19 18.49
CA LEU A 270 -11.60 9.27 19.18
C LEU A 270 -10.31 8.77 19.83
N SER A 271 -10.35 7.65 20.56
CA SER A 271 -9.14 7.10 21.20
C SER A 271 -8.09 6.61 20.17
N LEU A 272 -8.52 6.20 18.97
CA LEU A 272 -7.59 5.95 17.85
C LEU A 272 -6.88 7.24 17.43
N ILE A 273 -7.63 8.32 17.19
CA ILE A 273 -7.03 9.62 16.81
C ILE A 273 -6.08 10.13 17.90
N GLU A 274 -6.51 10.13 19.16
CA GLU A 274 -5.66 10.55 20.30
C GLU A 274 -4.39 9.71 20.39
N LYS A 275 -4.48 8.41 20.14
CA LYS A 275 -3.33 7.53 20.10
C LYS A 275 -2.37 7.90 18.96
N LEU A 276 -2.87 8.17 17.75
CA LEU A 276 -2.04 8.55 16.60
C LEU A 276 -1.31 9.87 16.84
N ILE A 277 -2.00 10.90 17.34
CA ILE A 277 -1.41 12.22 17.60
C ILE A 277 -0.46 12.25 18.79
N SER A 278 -0.47 11.22 19.65
CA SER A 278 0.42 11.17 20.82
C SER A 278 1.89 10.92 20.49
N LYS A 279 2.21 10.50 19.27
CA LYS A 279 3.57 10.23 18.77
C LYS A 279 3.71 10.73 17.33
N PRO A 280 3.84 12.03 17.12
CA PRO A 280 4.06 12.58 15.80
C PRO A 280 5.46 12.24 15.28
N HIS A 281 5.67 12.47 13.97
CA HIS A 281 6.96 12.50 13.31
C HIS A 281 7.55 13.92 13.42
N GLY A 282 8.79 14.03 13.85
CA GLY A 282 9.45 15.32 14.02
C GLY A 282 10.67 15.24 14.93
#